data_ee47a9697d5c6d6127712e7e12bcebbc
#
_entry.id   ee47a9697d5c6d6127712e7e12bcebbc
#
_cell.length_a   1.000
_cell.length_b   1.000
_cell.length_c   1.000
_cell.angle_alpha   90.00
_cell.angle_beta   90.00
_cell.angle_gamma   90.00
#
_symmetry.space_group_name_H-M   'P 1'
#
loop_
_entity.id
_entity.type
_entity.pdbx_description
1 polymer ?
#
loop_
_entity_poly.entity_id
_entity_poly.type
_entity_poly.pdbx_seq_one_letter_code
_entity_poly.pdbx_strand_id
1 'polypeptide(L)'
;MKKAKIIFLAFITLISTLFLFNQSVSAAKKVEDGTVMKKIKQSKELVVGTSADYPPLEFTISVGGNTKYVGVDIELAKDIAKDLHAKLVIKNMSFDSLLVALETGKVDMVISAMTPNPERKKSVDFSKIYYKPSGEYFLINKRDQAKYKKIKDFAGQTVGAQTGSIQYQLIQSQMKKSKAKGLGKINNLVLALKSGKMSGVVMEELTAKAYAKNDNSLMAVRSDLREEQAGNAVAVAKGQPGLIRAVNKTINRVEKKNLINKEYLPEAAKYMKTAQKSNTMAKYAPYFVKGIGYTIVITIFSVLIGIILGMLLALMRLSKNKLLHGIAVCYIEFIRGTPQMVQILFVYFGVGTLISNLSALVAGIIAIGLNSGAYVAEDIRSGIASVAKGQIEAARSLGLSQAKAYRYVVIPQALKNIWPALGNEFITLLKDSSLVSVIGVTELMYQTELIQTSTYRGVLPLFIAMIIYFIMTFTLTRLLNYFERRMKHND
;
A
#
# COMPACT_ATOMS: atom_id res chain seq x y z
N MET A 1 -37.97 14.85 -2.05
CA MET A 1 -37.18 15.91 -1.43
C MET A 1 -37.07 15.78 0.10
N LYS A 2 -38.13 15.59 0.92
CA LYS A 2 -38.03 15.45 2.38
C LYS A 2 -37.15 14.26 2.85
N LYS A 3 -37.20 13.09 2.17
CA LYS A 3 -36.40 11.91 2.52
C LYS A 3 -34.89 12.08 2.26
N ALA A 4 -34.51 12.78 1.17
CA ALA A 4 -33.13 13.10 0.87
C ALA A 4 -32.51 14.06 1.91
N LYS A 5 -33.28 15.02 2.42
CA LYS A 5 -32.83 15.92 3.50
C LYS A 5 -32.60 15.18 4.81
N ILE A 6 -33.41 14.17 5.14
CA ILE A 6 -33.23 13.38 6.38
C ILE A 6 -31.98 12.50 6.30
N ILE A 7 -31.73 11.89 5.14
CA ILE A 7 -30.51 11.08 4.90
C ILE A 7 -29.26 11.96 4.92
N PHE A 8 -29.33 13.15 4.33
CA PHE A 8 -28.25 14.13 4.37
C PHE A 8 -27.98 14.67 5.79
N LEU A 9 -29.03 14.91 6.57
CA LEU A 9 -28.91 15.34 7.97
C LEU A 9 -28.34 14.21 8.85
N ALA A 10 -28.76 12.95 8.65
CA ALA A 10 -28.22 11.80 9.35
C ALA A 10 -26.73 11.55 8.97
N PHE A 11 -26.35 11.83 7.74
CA PHE A 11 -24.96 11.76 7.29
C PHE A 11 -24.10 12.89 7.91
N ILE A 12 -24.64 14.11 7.99
CA ILE A 12 -23.97 15.23 8.66
C ILE A 12 -23.85 14.97 10.17
N THR A 13 -24.89 14.41 10.82
CA THR A 13 -24.81 14.04 12.25
C THR A 13 -23.85 12.87 12.48
N LEU A 14 -23.74 11.91 11.57
CA LEU A 14 -22.73 10.84 11.65
C LEU A 14 -21.31 11.39 11.47
N ILE A 15 -21.13 12.31 10.51
CA ILE A 15 -19.84 13.01 10.33
C ILE A 15 -19.54 13.91 11.53
N SER A 16 -20.52 14.64 12.08
CA SER A 16 -20.30 15.49 13.25
C SER A 16 -20.06 14.68 14.53
N THR A 17 -20.69 13.51 14.69
CA THR A 17 -20.34 12.56 15.78
C THR A 17 -18.96 11.94 15.57
N LEU A 18 -18.54 11.64 14.34
CA LEU A 18 -17.16 11.26 14.02
C LEU A 18 -16.18 12.42 14.29
N PHE A 19 -16.57 13.68 14.05
CA PHE A 19 -15.77 14.85 14.40
C PHE A 19 -15.74 15.13 15.90
N LEU A 20 -16.81 14.84 16.64
CA LEU A 20 -16.84 14.93 18.11
C LEU A 20 -16.05 13.77 18.76
N PHE A 21 -16.03 12.58 18.13
CA PHE A 21 -15.08 11.51 18.47
C PHE A 21 -13.63 11.92 18.20
N ASN A 22 -13.36 12.80 17.24
CA ASN A 22 -12.03 13.33 16.96
C ASN A 22 -11.49 14.27 18.06
N GLN A 23 -12.31 14.88 18.88
CA GLN A 23 -11.80 15.59 20.07
C GLN A 23 -11.33 14.62 21.17
N SER A 24 -11.86 13.40 21.20
CA SER A 24 -11.40 12.34 22.12
C SER A 24 -10.26 11.50 21.52
N VAL A 25 -10.12 11.43 20.17
CA VAL A 25 -9.03 10.74 19.47
C VAL A 25 -7.82 11.65 19.26
N SER A 26 -7.98 12.99 19.36
CA SER A 26 -6.85 13.94 19.42
C SER A 26 -6.09 13.92 20.76
N ALA A 27 -6.57 13.18 21.75
CA ALA A 27 -5.73 12.55 22.74
C ALA A 27 -5.16 11.25 22.13
N ALA A 28 -4.41 11.32 21.01
CA ALA A 28 -3.37 10.35 20.76
C ALA A 28 -2.65 10.21 22.11
N LYS A 29 -2.85 9.08 22.80
CA LYS A 29 -2.29 8.77 24.10
C LYS A 29 -0.86 9.27 24.05
N LYS A 30 -0.54 10.37 24.78
CA LYS A 30 0.81 10.92 24.83
C LYS A 30 1.67 9.72 25.18
N VAL A 31 2.41 9.20 24.18
CA VAL A 31 3.17 7.95 24.37
C VAL A 31 4.18 8.31 25.46
N GLU A 32 3.95 7.81 26.66
CA GLU A 32 4.81 8.11 27.80
C GLU A 32 6.26 7.75 27.44
N ASP A 33 7.22 8.57 27.86
CA ASP A 33 8.64 8.30 27.63
C ASP A 33 8.98 6.88 28.11
N GLY A 34 9.59 6.10 27.21
CA GLY A 34 9.95 4.72 27.49
C GLY A 34 8.93 3.66 27.11
N THR A 35 7.72 4.03 26.64
CA THR A 35 6.69 3.04 26.25
C THR A 35 7.18 2.14 25.11
N VAL A 36 7.78 2.73 24.06
CA VAL A 36 8.35 1.97 22.93
C VAL A 36 9.55 1.13 23.39
N MET A 37 10.43 1.70 24.22
CA MET A 37 11.56 0.96 24.81
C MET A 37 11.11 -0.21 25.68
N LYS A 38 10.04 -0.04 26.47
CA LYS A 38 9.44 -1.10 27.29
C LYS A 38 8.88 -2.21 26.40
N LYS A 39 8.16 -1.84 25.33
CA LYS A 39 7.66 -2.78 24.32
C LYS A 39 8.78 -3.59 23.70
N ILE A 40 9.86 -2.93 23.22
CA ILE A 40 11.03 -3.60 22.61
C ILE A 40 11.70 -4.57 23.60
N LYS A 41 11.89 -4.15 24.87
CA LYS A 41 12.47 -5.01 25.89
C LYS A 41 11.62 -6.25 26.21
N GLN A 42 10.29 -6.10 26.19
CA GLN A 42 9.34 -7.19 26.46
C GLN A 42 9.23 -8.17 25.28
N SER A 43 9.03 -7.63 24.07
CA SER A 43 8.86 -8.45 22.86
C SER A 43 10.18 -9.03 22.34
N LYS A 44 11.32 -8.45 22.73
CA LYS A 44 12.63 -8.74 22.14
C LYS A 44 12.67 -8.54 20.62
N GLU A 45 11.79 -7.69 20.09
CA GLU A 45 11.73 -7.34 18.69
C GLU A 45 11.81 -5.82 18.51
N LEU A 46 12.56 -5.38 17.48
CA LEU A 46 12.61 -4.02 16.99
C LEU A 46 11.99 -3.98 15.61
N VAL A 47 10.82 -3.34 15.48
CA VAL A 47 10.09 -3.25 14.22
C VAL A 47 10.47 -1.96 13.50
N VAL A 48 11.14 -2.08 12.36
CA VAL A 48 11.63 -0.94 11.57
C VAL A 48 10.83 -0.82 10.27
N GLY A 49 10.26 0.35 10.03
CA GLY A 49 9.61 0.71 8.76
C GLY A 49 10.64 1.25 7.77
N THR A 50 10.53 0.82 6.51
CA THR A 50 11.39 1.27 5.41
C THR A 50 10.66 1.21 4.08
N SER A 51 11.14 1.94 3.06
CA SER A 51 10.72 1.80 1.66
C SER A 51 11.89 1.28 0.83
N ALA A 52 12.05 -0.04 0.80
CA ALA A 52 13.27 -0.70 0.32
C ALA A 52 13.38 -0.76 -1.21
N ASP A 53 13.36 0.41 -1.85
CA ASP A 53 13.55 0.63 -3.29
C ASP A 53 14.52 1.78 -3.61
N TYR A 54 15.37 2.19 -2.63
CA TYR A 54 16.27 3.34 -2.69
C TYR A 54 17.75 2.94 -2.53
N PRO A 55 18.34 2.19 -3.49
CA PRO A 55 19.73 1.75 -3.40
C PRO A 55 20.70 2.95 -3.48
N PRO A 56 21.84 2.92 -2.77
CA PRO A 56 22.37 1.86 -1.89
C PRO A 56 21.92 1.96 -0.43
N LEU A 57 20.97 2.86 -0.10
CA LEU A 57 20.58 3.12 1.29
C LEU A 57 19.68 2.00 1.83
N GLU A 58 18.55 1.73 1.19
CA GLU A 58 17.67 0.60 1.51
C GLU A 58 17.08 -0.01 0.23
N PHE A 59 17.31 -1.29 0.03
CA PHE A 59 16.80 -2.01 -1.14
C PHE A 59 16.69 -3.51 -0.90
N THR A 60 16.07 -4.19 -1.83
CA THR A 60 15.88 -5.63 -1.79
C THR A 60 16.74 -6.35 -2.80
N ILE A 61 17.21 -7.54 -2.42
CA ILE A 61 17.84 -8.50 -3.33
C ILE A 61 17.20 -9.87 -3.18
N SER A 62 17.34 -10.70 -4.21
CA SER A 62 16.95 -12.10 -4.18
C SER A 62 18.14 -12.98 -3.82
N VAL A 63 18.01 -13.78 -2.79
CA VAL A 63 19.00 -14.80 -2.39
C VAL A 63 18.29 -16.13 -2.19
N GLY A 64 18.57 -17.11 -3.05
CA GLY A 64 17.96 -18.44 -2.96
C GLY A 64 16.42 -18.43 -3.02
N GLY A 65 15.81 -17.51 -3.78
CA GLY A 65 14.35 -17.38 -3.87
C GLY A 65 13.70 -16.62 -2.70
N ASN A 66 14.49 -16.14 -1.74
CA ASN A 66 14.02 -15.34 -0.61
C ASN A 66 14.43 -13.87 -0.75
N THR A 67 13.56 -12.97 -0.29
CA THR A 67 13.85 -11.54 -0.22
C THR A 67 14.80 -11.26 0.94
N LYS A 68 15.90 -10.57 0.67
CA LYS A 68 16.80 -10.02 1.68
C LYS A 68 16.81 -8.50 1.55
N TYR A 69 16.59 -7.82 2.68
CA TYR A 69 16.77 -6.38 2.80
C TYR A 69 18.23 -6.06 3.04
N VAL A 70 18.77 -5.09 2.30
CA VAL A 70 20.18 -4.71 2.33
C VAL A 70 20.35 -3.22 2.11
N GLY A 71 21.52 -2.69 2.43
CA GLY A 71 21.85 -1.28 2.28
C GLY A 71 22.26 -0.62 3.59
N VAL A 72 22.70 0.63 3.49
CA VAL A 72 23.24 1.41 4.63
C VAL A 72 22.23 1.48 5.78
N ASP A 73 20.97 1.77 5.47
CA ASP A 73 19.89 1.93 6.45
C ASP A 73 19.55 0.60 7.13
N ILE A 74 19.65 -0.49 6.38
CA ILE A 74 19.42 -1.83 6.90
C ILE A 74 20.57 -2.26 7.85
N GLU A 75 21.80 -1.96 7.50
CA GLU A 75 22.95 -2.24 8.39
C GLU A 75 22.89 -1.38 9.67
N LEU A 76 22.51 -0.10 9.54
CA LEU A 76 22.25 0.75 10.70
C LEU A 76 21.13 0.18 11.58
N ALA A 77 20.03 -0.29 10.98
CA ALA A 77 18.93 -0.92 11.71
C ALA A 77 19.37 -2.18 12.45
N LYS A 78 20.23 -3.01 11.86
CA LYS A 78 20.83 -4.19 12.50
C LYS A 78 21.69 -3.81 13.71
N ASP A 79 22.52 -2.77 13.57
CA ASP A 79 23.37 -2.29 14.65
C ASP A 79 22.54 -1.71 15.81
N ILE A 80 21.46 -0.97 15.51
CA ILE A 80 20.52 -0.47 16.53
C ILE A 80 19.83 -1.65 17.24
N ALA A 81 19.32 -2.63 16.48
CA ALA A 81 18.67 -3.80 17.05
C ALA A 81 19.62 -4.61 17.96
N LYS A 82 20.88 -4.77 17.53
CA LYS A 82 21.94 -5.42 18.32
C LYS A 82 22.21 -4.68 19.64
N ASP A 83 22.35 -3.36 19.60
CA ASP A 83 22.60 -2.54 20.78
C ASP A 83 21.39 -2.54 21.74
N LEU A 84 20.17 -2.73 21.23
CA LEU A 84 18.94 -2.89 22.01
C LEU A 84 18.66 -4.34 22.46
N HIS A 85 19.53 -5.29 22.12
CA HIS A 85 19.34 -6.73 22.38
C HIS A 85 17.99 -7.25 21.85
N ALA A 86 17.58 -6.80 20.67
CA ALA A 86 16.32 -7.12 20.03
C ALA A 86 16.53 -7.76 18.64
N LYS A 87 15.60 -8.61 18.23
CA LYS A 87 15.55 -9.13 16.86
C LYS A 87 15.01 -8.06 15.93
N LEU A 88 15.70 -7.80 14.83
CA LEU A 88 15.24 -6.87 13.81
C LEU A 88 14.10 -7.47 12.99
N VAL A 89 12.96 -6.73 12.92
CA VAL A 89 11.82 -7.03 12.06
C VAL A 89 11.62 -5.86 11.10
N ILE A 90 11.79 -6.09 9.79
CA ILE A 90 11.63 -5.05 8.78
C ILE A 90 10.21 -5.11 8.21
N LYS A 91 9.53 -3.97 8.19
CA LYS A 91 8.27 -3.75 7.47
C LYS A 91 8.50 -2.82 6.30
N ASN A 92 8.43 -3.40 5.08
CA ASN A 92 8.57 -2.65 3.85
C ASN A 92 7.19 -2.20 3.35
N MET A 93 7.03 -0.89 3.12
CA MET A 93 5.80 -0.27 2.63
C MET A 93 6.14 0.95 1.77
N SER A 94 5.13 1.65 1.23
CA SER A 94 5.37 2.89 0.49
C SER A 94 5.91 3.99 1.41
N PHE A 95 6.77 4.86 0.87
CA PHE A 95 7.46 5.90 1.64
C PHE A 95 6.48 6.86 2.35
N ASP A 96 5.42 7.26 1.67
CA ASP A 96 4.37 8.13 2.19
C ASP A 96 3.55 7.52 3.34
N SER A 97 3.55 6.18 3.47
CA SER A 97 2.87 5.47 4.54
C SER A 97 3.72 5.31 5.82
N LEU A 98 5.04 5.55 5.74
CA LEU A 98 5.99 5.26 6.83
C LEU A 98 5.70 6.06 8.11
N LEU A 99 5.44 7.37 7.98
CA LEU A 99 5.17 8.21 9.15
C LEU A 99 3.84 7.85 9.81
N VAL A 100 2.82 7.53 9.00
CA VAL A 100 1.53 7.05 9.52
C VAL A 100 1.69 5.72 10.25
N ALA A 101 2.53 4.81 9.73
CA ALA A 101 2.84 3.55 10.40
C ALA A 101 3.56 3.76 11.74
N LEU A 102 4.41 4.78 11.83
CA LEU A 102 5.10 5.16 13.05
C LEU A 102 4.14 5.77 14.09
N GLU A 103 3.32 6.74 13.67
CA GLU A 103 2.31 7.41 14.51
C GLU A 103 1.26 6.43 15.08
N THR A 104 0.90 5.42 14.28
CA THR A 104 -0.07 4.38 14.67
C THR A 104 0.57 3.17 15.39
N GLY A 105 1.88 3.22 15.69
CA GLY A 105 2.60 2.18 16.43
C GLY A 105 2.76 0.85 15.68
N LYS A 106 2.56 0.84 14.35
CA LYS A 106 2.78 -0.33 13.49
C LYS A 106 4.26 -0.65 13.30
N VAL A 107 5.11 0.37 13.48
CA VAL A 107 6.58 0.27 13.54
C VAL A 107 7.09 1.06 14.75
N ASP A 108 8.25 0.69 15.27
CA ASP A 108 8.88 1.33 16.43
C ASP A 108 9.77 2.51 16.01
N MET A 109 10.33 2.43 14.80
CA MET A 109 11.09 3.50 14.16
C MET A 109 11.04 3.38 12.65
N VAL A 110 11.42 4.45 11.96
CA VAL A 110 11.56 4.48 10.49
C VAL A 110 12.99 4.82 10.14
N ILE A 111 13.59 4.01 9.26
CA ILE A 111 14.89 4.26 8.63
C ILE A 111 14.71 4.05 7.13
N SER A 112 14.72 5.13 6.36
CA SER A 112 14.41 5.12 4.93
C SER A 112 14.89 6.41 4.26
N ALA A 113 16.19 6.71 4.36
CA ALA A 113 16.79 7.93 3.82
C ALA A 113 15.97 9.20 4.15
N MET A 114 15.38 9.24 5.35
CA MET A 114 14.39 10.26 5.68
C MET A 114 15.03 11.54 6.21
N THR A 115 14.89 12.64 5.47
CA THR A 115 15.34 13.97 5.91
C THR A 115 14.36 14.55 6.94
N PRO A 116 14.84 15.01 8.12
CA PRO A 116 14.05 15.79 9.05
C PRO A 116 13.68 17.15 8.45
N ASN A 117 12.39 17.50 8.41
CA ASN A 117 11.93 18.83 8.06
C ASN A 117 10.96 19.37 9.13
N PRO A 118 10.66 20.69 9.15
CA PRO A 118 9.78 21.29 10.16
C PRO A 118 8.40 20.66 10.23
N GLU A 119 7.84 20.23 9.09
CA GLU A 119 6.53 19.61 9.03
C GLU A 119 6.52 18.22 9.66
N ARG A 120 7.46 17.36 9.29
CA ARG A 120 7.60 16.02 9.88
C ARG A 120 7.89 16.08 11.38
N LYS A 121 8.67 17.08 11.84
CA LYS A 121 8.98 17.29 13.26
C LYS A 121 7.75 17.65 14.11
N LYS A 122 6.63 18.02 13.51
CA LYS A 122 5.36 18.20 14.25
C LYS A 122 4.79 16.88 14.74
N SER A 123 4.89 15.81 13.94
CA SER A 123 4.29 14.50 14.20
C SER A 123 5.28 13.50 14.82
N VAL A 124 6.56 13.58 14.49
CA VAL A 124 7.57 12.61 14.92
C VAL A 124 8.82 13.31 15.47
N ASP A 125 9.63 12.58 16.21
CA ASP A 125 10.94 13.02 16.63
C ASP A 125 12.03 12.32 15.82
N PHE A 126 13.20 12.97 15.69
CA PHE A 126 14.31 12.47 14.90
C PHE A 126 15.57 12.29 15.73
N SER A 127 16.36 11.29 15.36
CA SER A 127 17.72 11.12 15.82
C SER A 127 18.66 12.23 15.31
N LYS A 128 19.92 12.17 15.67
CA LYS A 128 21.00 12.82 14.93
C LYS A 128 21.00 12.33 13.46
N ILE A 129 21.50 13.16 12.57
CA ILE A 129 21.75 12.78 11.17
C ILE A 129 22.85 11.71 11.15
N TYR A 130 22.57 10.57 10.52
CA TYR A 130 23.53 9.48 10.37
C TYR A 130 24.26 9.50 9.02
N TYR A 131 23.63 10.10 7.99
CA TYR A 131 24.20 10.26 6.66
C TYR A 131 23.85 11.62 6.08
N LYS A 132 24.83 12.29 5.45
CA LYS A 132 24.65 13.58 4.84
C LYS A 132 24.99 13.48 3.35
N PRO A 133 23.96 13.51 2.45
CA PRO A 133 24.19 13.49 1.01
C PRO A 133 24.91 14.76 0.57
N SER A 134 25.65 14.72 -0.54
CA SER A 134 26.35 15.88 -1.09
C SER A 134 25.44 16.80 -1.91
N GLY A 135 24.16 16.45 -2.05
CA GLY A 135 23.12 17.23 -2.71
C GLY A 135 22.16 16.36 -3.53
N GLU A 136 21.22 17.06 -4.15
CA GLU A 136 20.22 16.48 -5.02
C GLU A 136 20.73 16.34 -6.45
N TYR A 137 20.29 15.29 -7.12
CA TYR A 137 20.67 14.96 -8.48
C TYR A 137 19.43 14.78 -9.36
N PHE A 138 19.55 15.12 -10.62
CA PHE A 138 18.62 14.68 -11.66
C PHE A 138 19.10 13.35 -12.21
N LEU A 139 18.26 12.33 -12.18
CA LEU A 139 18.41 11.16 -13.02
C LEU A 139 17.71 11.46 -14.34
N ILE A 140 18.42 11.37 -15.47
CA ILE A 140 17.92 11.65 -16.81
C ILE A 140 18.25 10.51 -17.78
N ASN A 141 17.57 10.45 -18.92
CA ASN A 141 18.02 9.58 -20.02
C ASN A 141 19.35 10.09 -20.55
N LYS A 142 20.33 9.22 -20.75
CA LYS A 142 21.67 9.57 -21.25
C LYS A 142 21.64 10.29 -22.60
N ARG A 143 20.70 9.93 -23.48
CA ARG A 143 20.49 10.60 -24.77
C ARG A 143 20.14 12.08 -24.64
N ASP A 144 19.61 12.50 -23.50
CA ASP A 144 19.19 13.88 -23.23
C ASP A 144 20.22 14.68 -22.40
N GLN A 145 21.44 14.16 -22.22
CA GLN A 145 22.51 14.77 -21.39
C GLN A 145 22.88 16.19 -21.79
N ALA A 146 22.74 16.54 -23.08
CA ALA A 146 23.01 17.88 -23.57
C ALA A 146 21.89 18.89 -23.22
N LYS A 147 20.65 18.39 -23.01
CA LYS A 147 19.45 19.21 -22.81
C LYS A 147 19.22 19.57 -21.36
N TYR A 148 19.45 18.64 -20.41
CA TYR A 148 19.02 18.76 -19.02
C TYR A 148 20.22 18.78 -18.07
N LYS A 149 20.60 19.98 -17.60
CA LYS A 149 21.73 20.20 -16.68
C LYS A 149 21.33 21.00 -15.43
N LYS A 150 20.38 21.92 -15.56
CA LYS A 150 19.95 22.86 -14.50
C LYS A 150 18.43 22.92 -14.42
N ILE A 151 17.88 23.41 -13.31
CA ILE A 151 16.45 23.61 -13.11
C ILE A 151 15.75 24.27 -14.31
N LYS A 152 16.35 25.32 -14.87
CA LYS A 152 15.76 26.06 -15.98
C LYS A 152 15.55 25.24 -17.25
N ASP A 153 16.35 24.21 -17.45
CA ASP A 153 16.30 23.36 -18.64
C ASP A 153 15.06 22.46 -18.67
N PHE A 154 14.41 22.28 -17.50
CA PHE A 154 13.18 21.52 -17.35
C PHE A 154 11.89 22.36 -17.48
N ALA A 155 11.98 23.62 -17.92
CA ALA A 155 10.78 24.45 -18.11
C ALA A 155 9.79 23.77 -19.09
N GLY A 156 8.51 23.66 -18.67
CA GLY A 156 7.46 22.97 -19.42
C GLY A 156 7.52 21.44 -19.36
N GLN A 157 8.60 20.86 -18.84
CA GLN A 157 8.81 19.41 -18.78
C GLN A 157 8.22 18.79 -17.50
N THR A 158 7.93 17.48 -17.56
CA THR A 158 7.53 16.72 -16.39
C THR A 158 8.77 16.21 -15.65
N VAL A 159 8.88 16.54 -14.37
CA VAL A 159 9.95 16.09 -13.47
C VAL A 159 9.33 15.32 -12.31
N GLY A 160 9.87 14.15 -12.04
CA GLY A 160 9.34 13.23 -11.02
C GLY A 160 10.17 13.21 -9.75
N ALA A 161 9.51 12.88 -8.65
CA ALA A 161 10.13 12.46 -7.39
C ALA A 161 9.19 11.53 -6.62
N GLN A 162 9.70 10.85 -5.59
CA GLN A 162 8.88 9.97 -4.77
C GLN A 162 7.85 10.79 -3.98
N THR A 163 6.59 10.33 -4.00
CA THR A 163 5.51 10.99 -3.26
C THR A 163 5.84 11.05 -1.77
N GLY A 164 5.62 12.21 -1.16
CA GLY A 164 5.93 12.44 0.26
C GLY A 164 7.42 12.72 0.55
N SER A 165 8.31 12.67 -0.44
CA SER A 165 9.74 12.98 -0.28
C SER A 165 10.00 14.49 -0.25
N ILE A 166 11.17 14.87 0.28
CA ILE A 166 11.65 16.25 0.21
C ILE A 166 11.92 16.68 -1.24
N GLN A 167 12.39 15.77 -2.08
CA GLN A 167 12.67 16.00 -3.49
C GLN A 167 11.40 16.41 -4.24
N TYR A 168 10.25 15.83 -3.90
CA TYR A 168 8.96 16.25 -4.48
C TYR A 168 8.60 17.69 -4.07
N GLN A 169 8.81 18.05 -2.81
CA GLN A 169 8.61 19.42 -2.32
C GLN A 169 9.56 20.42 -2.98
N LEU A 170 10.83 20.03 -3.20
CA LEU A 170 11.81 20.86 -3.91
C LEU A 170 11.40 21.14 -5.36
N ILE A 171 10.87 20.14 -6.08
CA ILE A 171 10.34 20.37 -7.43
C ILE A 171 9.20 21.39 -7.38
N GLN A 172 8.25 21.25 -6.46
CA GLN A 172 7.09 22.13 -6.34
C GLN A 172 7.50 23.59 -5.98
N SER A 173 8.48 23.73 -5.10
CA SER A 173 8.91 25.06 -4.62
C SER A 173 9.91 25.76 -5.55
N GLN A 174 10.89 25.04 -6.09
CA GLN A 174 12.01 25.62 -6.83
C GLN A 174 11.92 25.45 -8.35
N MET A 175 11.14 24.46 -8.84
CA MET A 175 10.97 24.20 -10.28
C MET A 175 9.58 24.62 -10.79
N LYS A 176 9.13 25.82 -10.44
CA LYS A 176 7.75 26.31 -10.70
C LYS A 176 7.34 26.30 -12.18
N LYS A 177 8.30 26.33 -13.11
CA LYS A 177 8.07 26.24 -14.56
C LYS A 177 7.98 24.80 -15.07
N SER A 178 8.25 23.79 -14.23
CA SER A 178 8.16 22.37 -14.56
C SER A 178 6.84 21.78 -14.03
N LYS A 179 6.44 20.62 -14.56
CA LYS A 179 5.29 19.87 -14.08
C LYS A 179 5.77 18.82 -13.08
N ALA A 180 5.48 19.02 -11.78
CA ALA A 180 5.83 18.05 -10.74
C ALA A 180 4.96 16.80 -10.85
N LYS A 181 5.56 15.60 -10.82
CA LYS A 181 4.87 14.31 -10.82
C LYS A 181 5.39 13.43 -9.69
N GLY A 182 4.52 13.11 -8.72
CA GLY A 182 4.81 12.16 -7.66
C GLY A 182 4.43 10.74 -8.06
N LEU A 183 5.27 9.76 -7.73
CA LEU A 183 4.94 8.33 -7.74
C LEU A 183 5.43 7.69 -6.44
N GLY A 184 4.69 6.73 -5.90
CA GLY A 184 5.00 6.13 -4.58
C GLY A 184 6.26 5.27 -4.55
N LYS A 185 6.71 4.77 -5.71
CA LYS A 185 7.90 3.90 -5.83
C LYS A 185 8.93 4.49 -6.81
N ILE A 186 10.19 4.41 -6.41
CA ILE A 186 11.33 4.88 -7.25
C ILE A 186 11.41 4.11 -8.57
N ASN A 187 11.16 2.80 -8.56
CA ASN A 187 11.17 1.99 -9.77
C ASN A 187 10.17 2.48 -10.82
N ASN A 188 9.00 2.95 -10.40
CA ASN A 188 7.98 3.48 -11.29
C ASN A 188 8.40 4.85 -11.88
N LEU A 189 9.11 5.67 -11.10
CA LEU A 189 9.71 6.93 -11.57
C LEU A 189 10.77 6.65 -12.63
N VAL A 190 11.68 5.72 -12.37
CA VAL A 190 12.74 5.32 -13.32
C VAL A 190 12.12 4.73 -14.60
N LEU A 191 11.06 3.93 -14.48
CA LEU A 191 10.34 3.40 -15.64
C LEU A 191 9.68 4.50 -16.46
N ALA A 192 9.04 5.49 -15.81
CA ALA A 192 8.42 6.63 -16.46
C ALA A 192 9.48 7.52 -17.17
N LEU A 193 10.65 7.68 -16.56
CA LEU A 193 11.80 8.38 -17.18
C LEU A 193 12.27 7.65 -18.43
N LYS A 194 12.51 6.33 -18.35
CA LYS A 194 12.98 5.52 -19.49
C LYS A 194 11.99 5.49 -20.65
N SER A 195 10.69 5.49 -20.34
CA SER A 195 9.62 5.54 -21.36
C SER A 195 9.35 6.94 -21.92
N GLY A 196 10.09 7.97 -21.48
CA GLY A 196 9.92 9.34 -21.95
C GLY A 196 8.69 10.07 -21.39
N LYS A 197 8.00 9.51 -20.41
CA LYS A 197 6.88 10.16 -19.72
C LYS A 197 7.32 11.23 -18.73
N MET A 198 8.61 11.24 -18.39
CA MET A 198 9.29 12.25 -17.58
C MET A 198 10.63 12.60 -18.22
N SER A 199 11.06 13.84 -18.04
CA SER A 199 12.35 14.33 -18.54
C SER A 199 13.47 14.19 -17.50
N GLY A 200 13.12 14.09 -16.21
CA GLY A 200 14.05 13.87 -15.12
C GLY A 200 13.35 13.35 -13.88
N VAL A 201 14.13 12.73 -13.00
CA VAL A 201 13.71 12.31 -11.65
C VAL A 201 14.70 12.90 -10.65
N VAL A 202 14.20 13.57 -9.61
CA VAL A 202 15.04 14.12 -8.53
C VAL A 202 15.19 13.07 -7.44
N MET A 203 16.44 12.85 -7.02
CA MET A 203 16.80 11.95 -5.93
C MET A 203 18.18 12.29 -5.36
N GLU A 204 18.54 11.73 -4.22
CA GLU A 204 19.85 11.92 -3.63
C GLU A 204 20.99 11.38 -4.53
N GLU A 205 22.18 11.96 -4.38
CA GLU A 205 23.36 11.62 -5.17
C GLU A 205 23.62 10.11 -5.27
N LEU A 206 23.69 9.42 -4.13
CA LEU A 206 24.04 8.00 -4.11
C LEU A 206 23.07 7.15 -4.93
N THR A 207 21.78 7.42 -4.79
CA THR A 207 20.73 6.69 -5.50
C THR A 207 20.75 7.01 -6.98
N ALA A 208 20.87 8.29 -7.36
CA ALA A 208 21.00 8.67 -8.77
C ALA A 208 22.20 7.99 -9.44
N LYS A 209 23.37 8.03 -8.79
CA LYS A 209 24.58 7.36 -9.28
C LYS A 209 24.43 5.85 -9.32
N ALA A 210 23.72 5.25 -8.35
CA ALA A 210 23.46 3.82 -8.32
C ALA A 210 22.62 3.38 -9.53
N TYR A 211 21.54 4.08 -9.84
CA TYR A 211 20.72 3.81 -11.02
C TYR A 211 21.51 4.02 -12.32
N ALA A 212 22.22 5.14 -12.46
CA ALA A 212 23.03 5.42 -13.65
C ALA A 212 24.16 4.40 -13.87
N LYS A 213 24.75 3.87 -12.79
CA LYS A 213 25.76 2.81 -12.89
C LYS A 213 25.19 1.46 -13.29
N ASN A 214 23.96 1.17 -12.88
CA ASN A 214 23.30 -0.10 -13.15
C ASN A 214 22.50 -0.11 -14.46
N ASP A 215 22.27 1.05 -15.06
CA ASP A 215 21.58 1.19 -16.34
C ASP A 215 22.31 2.23 -17.23
N ASN A 216 23.00 1.74 -18.24
CA ASN A 216 23.79 2.57 -19.17
C ASN A 216 22.94 3.55 -20.00
N SER A 217 21.62 3.40 -20.03
CA SER A 217 20.70 4.34 -20.68
C SER A 217 20.40 5.58 -19.83
N LEU A 218 20.81 5.58 -18.55
CA LEU A 218 20.57 6.64 -17.59
C LEU A 218 21.86 7.40 -17.26
N MET A 219 21.70 8.63 -16.81
CA MET A 219 22.78 9.49 -16.34
C MET A 219 22.35 10.27 -15.10
N ALA A 220 23.23 10.36 -14.11
CA ALA A 220 23.05 11.19 -12.93
C ALA A 220 23.74 12.55 -13.17
N VAL A 221 22.99 13.64 -13.05
CA VAL A 221 23.46 15.01 -13.20
C VAL A 221 23.22 15.76 -11.91
N ARG A 222 24.25 16.41 -11.36
CA ARG A 222 24.10 17.23 -10.16
C ARG A 222 23.12 18.36 -10.41
N SER A 223 22.12 18.50 -9.55
CA SER A 223 21.14 19.58 -9.65
C SER A 223 21.65 20.86 -8.97
N ASP A 224 21.01 21.97 -9.30
CA ASP A 224 21.14 23.25 -8.61
C ASP A 224 20.00 23.48 -7.59
N LEU A 225 19.26 22.44 -7.23
CA LEU A 225 18.28 22.45 -6.14
C LEU A 225 18.99 22.67 -4.79
N ARG A 226 18.36 23.46 -3.95
CA ARG A 226 18.89 23.79 -2.62
C ARG A 226 17.98 23.21 -1.55
N GLU A 227 18.54 22.37 -0.71
CA GLU A 227 17.90 21.81 0.47
C GLU A 227 18.38 22.57 1.72
N GLU A 228 17.44 23.10 2.53
CA GLU A 228 17.79 23.85 3.75
C GLU A 228 18.30 22.96 4.87
N GLN A 229 17.84 21.71 4.94
CA GLN A 229 18.21 20.73 5.96
C GLN A 229 18.59 19.41 5.30
N ALA A 230 19.81 19.32 4.78
CA ALA A 230 20.29 18.08 4.17
C ALA A 230 20.71 17.06 5.23
N GLY A 231 20.27 15.82 5.05
CA GLY A 231 20.74 14.66 5.81
C GLY A 231 19.66 13.73 6.29
N ASN A 232 20.02 12.46 6.43
CA ASN A 232 19.12 11.37 6.75
C ASN A 232 19.18 11.06 8.24
N ALA A 233 18.02 10.92 8.88
CA ALA A 233 17.89 10.61 10.31
C ALA A 233 16.85 9.51 10.55
N VAL A 234 16.95 8.86 11.68
CA VAL A 234 15.97 7.87 12.13
C VAL A 234 14.78 8.61 12.74
N ALA A 235 13.58 8.33 12.26
CA ALA A 235 12.35 8.86 12.85
C ALA A 235 11.81 7.89 13.91
N VAL A 236 11.36 8.44 15.03
CA VAL A 236 10.68 7.73 16.11
C VAL A 236 9.37 8.43 16.49
N ALA A 237 8.47 7.70 17.14
CA ALA A 237 7.23 8.30 17.62
C ALA A 237 7.52 9.49 18.55
N LYS A 238 6.62 10.48 18.54
CA LYS A 238 6.74 11.70 19.35
C LYS A 238 6.86 11.38 20.84
N GLY A 239 7.79 12.06 21.51
CA GLY A 239 7.94 11.95 22.97
C GLY A 239 8.65 10.67 23.42
N GLN A 240 9.58 10.12 22.61
CA GLN A 240 10.39 8.93 22.95
C GLN A 240 11.89 9.26 23.11
N PRO A 241 12.27 10.19 24.02
CA PRO A 241 13.66 10.60 24.21
C PRO A 241 14.58 9.44 24.64
N GLY A 242 14.07 8.43 25.34
CA GLY A 242 14.80 7.23 25.69
C GLY A 242 15.26 6.44 24.47
N LEU A 243 14.36 6.22 23.50
CA LEU A 243 14.69 5.55 22.25
C LEU A 243 15.66 6.38 21.40
N ILE A 244 15.44 7.70 21.31
CA ILE A 244 16.36 8.61 20.59
C ILE A 244 17.78 8.55 21.19
N ARG A 245 17.93 8.58 22.52
CA ARG A 245 19.24 8.45 23.16
C ARG A 245 19.93 7.13 22.79
N ALA A 246 19.20 6.02 22.79
CA ALA A 246 19.73 4.71 22.40
C ALA A 246 20.17 4.70 20.92
N VAL A 247 19.32 5.18 20.02
CA VAL A 247 19.61 5.31 18.58
C VAL A 247 20.83 6.21 18.35
N ASN A 248 20.87 7.38 19.00
CA ASN A 248 22.00 8.31 18.87
C ASN A 248 23.33 7.73 19.40
N LYS A 249 23.28 6.86 20.41
CA LYS A 249 24.48 6.15 20.90
C LYS A 249 25.05 5.23 19.81
N THR A 250 24.19 4.50 19.11
CA THR A 250 24.59 3.67 17.97
C THR A 250 25.13 4.53 16.83
N ILE A 251 24.43 5.61 16.45
CA ILE A 251 24.87 6.54 15.39
C ILE A 251 26.24 7.13 15.70
N ASN A 252 26.49 7.59 16.94
CA ASN A 252 27.79 8.11 17.35
C ASN A 252 28.89 7.07 17.21
N ARG A 253 28.61 5.79 17.52
CA ARG A 253 29.56 4.67 17.34
C ARG A 253 29.85 4.42 15.86
N VAL A 254 28.81 4.41 15.03
CA VAL A 254 28.90 4.22 13.58
C VAL A 254 29.69 5.35 12.93
N GLU A 255 29.43 6.58 13.31
CA GLU A 255 30.14 7.77 12.84
C GLU A 255 31.62 7.76 13.27
N LYS A 256 31.90 7.56 14.57
CA LYS A 256 33.29 7.52 15.12
C LYS A 256 34.13 6.48 14.40
N LYS A 257 33.56 5.32 14.05
CA LYS A 257 34.25 4.26 13.33
C LYS A 257 34.21 4.41 11.81
N ASN A 258 33.48 5.40 11.31
CA ASN A 258 33.21 5.63 9.88
C ASN A 258 32.67 4.37 9.15
N LEU A 259 31.76 3.63 9.83
CA LEU A 259 31.28 2.35 9.35
C LEU A 259 30.49 2.49 8.04
N ILE A 260 29.75 3.58 7.85
CA ILE A 260 28.99 3.83 6.62
C ILE A 260 29.91 3.76 5.41
N ASN A 261 31.03 4.46 5.42
CA ASN A 261 31.95 4.50 4.27
C ASN A 261 32.84 3.26 4.18
N LYS A 262 33.28 2.71 5.34
CA LYS A 262 34.22 1.59 5.37
C LYS A 262 33.56 0.23 5.16
N GLU A 263 32.32 0.06 5.61
CA GLU A 263 31.64 -1.25 5.64
C GLU A 263 30.29 -1.24 4.91
N TYR A 264 29.34 -0.35 5.27
CA TYR A 264 27.97 -0.43 4.79
C TYR A 264 27.83 -0.12 3.30
N LEU A 265 28.43 0.98 2.82
CA LEU A 265 28.42 1.32 1.39
C LEU A 265 29.16 0.30 0.52
N PRO A 266 30.37 -0.19 0.89
CA PRO A 266 31.03 -1.26 0.16
C PRO A 266 30.22 -2.56 0.13
N GLU A 267 29.56 -2.93 1.24
CA GLU A 267 28.70 -4.11 1.26
C GLU A 267 27.48 -3.94 0.38
N ALA A 268 26.78 -2.80 0.45
CA ALA A 268 25.67 -2.48 -0.42
C ALA A 268 26.08 -2.55 -1.90
N ALA A 269 27.26 -2.03 -2.26
CA ALA A 269 27.80 -2.08 -3.61
C ALA A 269 28.05 -3.52 -4.11
N LYS A 270 28.46 -4.46 -3.23
CA LYS A 270 28.59 -5.88 -3.58
C LYS A 270 27.25 -6.48 -3.96
N TYR A 271 26.21 -6.20 -3.15
CA TYR A 271 24.85 -6.68 -3.43
C TYR A 271 24.28 -6.13 -4.74
N MET A 272 24.54 -4.87 -5.06
CA MET A 272 24.13 -4.27 -6.34
C MET A 272 24.78 -4.95 -7.53
N LYS A 273 26.08 -5.30 -7.47
CA LYS A 273 26.78 -6.05 -8.53
C LYS A 273 26.21 -7.46 -8.69
N THR A 274 25.83 -8.12 -7.61
CA THR A 274 25.26 -9.47 -7.63
C THR A 274 23.88 -9.49 -8.29
N ALA A 275 23.06 -8.46 -8.06
CA ALA A 275 21.76 -8.29 -8.67
C ALA A 275 21.84 -8.18 -10.21
N GLN A 276 22.88 -7.53 -10.75
CA GLN A 276 23.09 -7.41 -12.21
C GLN A 276 23.42 -8.72 -12.92
N LYS A 277 24.07 -9.67 -12.25
CA LYS A 277 24.55 -10.92 -12.89
C LYS A 277 23.44 -11.91 -13.23
N SER A 278 22.23 -11.74 -12.72
CA SER A 278 21.13 -12.69 -12.97
C SER A 278 20.24 -12.23 -14.14
N ASN A 279 20.53 -12.72 -15.34
CA ASN A 279 19.80 -12.35 -16.56
C ASN A 279 18.46 -13.09 -16.77
N THR A 280 18.17 -14.15 -16.02
CA THR A 280 17.03 -15.04 -16.28
C THR A 280 15.90 -14.79 -15.28
N MET A 281 14.69 -14.42 -15.79
CA MET A 281 13.49 -14.24 -14.96
C MET A 281 13.04 -15.53 -14.26
N ALA A 282 13.37 -16.69 -14.80
CA ALA A 282 13.06 -17.99 -14.19
C ALA A 282 13.55 -18.12 -12.73
N LYS A 283 14.66 -17.47 -12.38
CA LYS A 283 15.17 -17.42 -10.99
C LYS A 283 14.19 -16.78 -10.03
N TYR A 284 13.31 -15.91 -10.51
CA TYR A 284 12.31 -15.20 -9.72
C TYR A 284 10.93 -15.90 -9.69
N ALA A 285 10.79 -17.06 -10.34
CA ALA A 285 9.56 -17.85 -10.32
C ALA A 285 9.02 -18.11 -8.90
N PRO A 286 9.84 -18.43 -7.86
CA PRO A 286 9.36 -18.63 -6.50
C PRO A 286 8.64 -17.41 -5.93
N TYR A 287 9.04 -16.19 -6.30
CA TYR A 287 8.38 -14.95 -5.87
C TYR A 287 6.98 -14.84 -6.45
N PHE A 288 6.84 -15.09 -7.76
CA PHE A 288 5.54 -15.09 -8.42
C PHE A 288 4.61 -16.15 -7.82
N VAL A 289 5.11 -17.37 -7.60
CA VAL A 289 4.35 -18.46 -6.97
C VAL A 289 3.89 -18.08 -5.57
N LYS A 290 4.79 -17.50 -4.76
CA LYS A 290 4.44 -17.00 -3.42
C LYS A 290 3.39 -15.90 -3.49
N GLY A 291 3.54 -14.95 -4.43
CA GLY A 291 2.59 -13.87 -4.66
C GLY A 291 1.21 -14.40 -5.07
N ILE A 292 1.14 -15.36 -5.98
CA ILE A 292 -0.10 -16.05 -6.37
C ILE A 292 -0.79 -16.65 -5.15
N GLY A 293 -0.05 -17.35 -4.28
CA GLY A 293 -0.59 -17.96 -3.07
C GLY A 293 -1.26 -16.92 -2.15
N TYR A 294 -0.59 -15.80 -1.87
CA TYR A 294 -1.17 -14.72 -1.06
C TYR A 294 -2.36 -14.07 -1.74
N THR A 295 -2.31 -13.81 -3.05
CA THR A 295 -3.44 -13.27 -3.83
C THR A 295 -4.67 -14.17 -3.70
N ILE A 296 -4.51 -15.50 -3.82
CA ILE A 296 -5.61 -16.47 -3.68
C ILE A 296 -6.16 -16.47 -2.25
N VAL A 297 -5.28 -16.50 -1.24
CA VAL A 297 -5.70 -16.47 0.18
C VAL A 297 -6.51 -15.21 0.48
N ILE A 298 -6.02 -14.05 0.09
CA ILE A 298 -6.73 -12.77 0.29
C ILE A 298 -8.09 -12.84 -0.39
N THR A 299 -8.14 -13.26 -1.64
CA THR A 299 -9.38 -13.33 -2.43
C THR A 299 -10.41 -14.24 -1.77
N ILE A 300 -10.03 -15.47 -1.40
CA ILE A 300 -10.95 -16.45 -0.79
C ILE A 300 -11.55 -15.89 0.50
N PHE A 301 -10.72 -15.42 1.43
CA PHE A 301 -11.21 -14.93 2.72
C PHE A 301 -12.02 -13.64 2.58
N SER A 302 -11.63 -12.74 1.67
CA SER A 302 -12.40 -11.52 1.41
C SER A 302 -13.77 -11.83 0.79
N VAL A 303 -13.85 -12.80 -0.14
CA VAL A 303 -15.13 -13.25 -0.72
C VAL A 303 -16.03 -13.85 0.35
N LEU A 304 -15.50 -14.70 1.25
CA LEU A 304 -16.30 -15.28 2.33
C LEU A 304 -16.89 -14.20 3.24
N ILE A 305 -16.08 -13.23 3.66
CA ILE A 305 -16.55 -12.07 4.43
C ILE A 305 -17.59 -11.29 3.63
N GLY A 306 -17.30 -11.03 2.35
CA GLY A 306 -18.18 -10.28 1.45
C GLY A 306 -19.55 -10.93 1.27
N ILE A 307 -19.61 -12.25 1.06
CA ILE A 307 -20.85 -12.99 0.92
C ILE A 307 -21.68 -12.95 2.22
N ILE A 308 -21.04 -13.23 3.36
CA ILE A 308 -21.73 -13.24 4.67
C ILE A 308 -22.28 -11.85 4.99
N LEU A 309 -21.45 -10.83 4.89
CA LEU A 309 -21.84 -9.44 5.16
C LEU A 309 -22.86 -8.94 4.13
N GLY A 310 -22.63 -9.23 2.85
CA GLY A 310 -23.51 -8.81 1.79
C GLY A 310 -24.92 -9.41 1.90
N MET A 311 -25.02 -10.70 2.28
CA MET A 311 -26.29 -11.33 2.55
C MET A 311 -27.00 -10.65 3.73
N LEU A 312 -26.29 -10.38 4.83
CA LEU A 312 -26.85 -9.66 5.98
C LEU A 312 -27.37 -8.29 5.59
N LEU A 313 -26.55 -7.50 4.89
CA LEU A 313 -26.92 -6.17 4.43
C LEU A 313 -28.10 -6.17 3.45
N ALA A 314 -28.17 -7.15 2.53
CA ALA A 314 -29.28 -7.32 1.63
C ALA A 314 -30.59 -7.60 2.37
N LEU A 315 -30.56 -8.50 3.38
CA LEU A 315 -31.70 -8.78 4.24
C LEU A 315 -32.14 -7.54 5.04
N MET A 316 -31.19 -6.79 5.61
CA MET A 316 -31.48 -5.54 6.31
C MET A 316 -32.10 -4.51 5.38
N ARG A 317 -31.61 -4.38 4.13
CA ARG A 317 -32.12 -3.44 3.12
C ARG A 317 -33.53 -3.80 2.62
N LEU A 318 -33.86 -5.09 2.58
CA LEU A 318 -35.18 -5.58 2.20
C LEU A 318 -36.19 -5.58 3.37
N SER A 319 -35.70 -5.32 4.61
CA SER A 319 -36.53 -5.29 5.80
C SER A 319 -37.55 -4.15 5.79
N LYS A 320 -38.74 -4.40 6.35
CA LYS A 320 -39.77 -3.38 6.62
C LYS A 320 -39.36 -2.43 7.75
N ASN A 321 -38.39 -2.82 8.59
CA ASN A 321 -37.87 -1.97 9.64
C ASN A 321 -37.05 -0.83 9.03
N LYS A 322 -37.53 0.40 9.17
CA LYS A 322 -36.89 1.61 8.61
C LYS A 322 -35.48 1.84 9.15
N LEU A 323 -35.19 1.45 10.40
CA LEU A 323 -33.87 1.60 11.01
C LEU A 323 -32.88 0.66 10.34
N LEU A 324 -33.19 -0.63 10.26
CA LEU A 324 -32.34 -1.63 9.60
C LEU A 324 -32.09 -1.30 8.14
N HIS A 325 -33.18 -0.91 7.43
CA HIS A 325 -33.06 -0.43 6.03
C HIS A 325 -32.13 0.78 5.92
N GLY A 326 -32.30 1.77 6.80
CA GLY A 326 -31.47 2.99 6.79
C GLY A 326 -29.99 2.72 7.03
N ILE A 327 -29.66 1.85 8.01
CA ILE A 327 -28.29 1.45 8.32
C ILE A 327 -27.65 0.74 7.12
N ALA A 328 -28.35 -0.21 6.51
CA ALA A 328 -27.84 -0.94 5.34
C ALA A 328 -27.58 -0.01 4.16
N VAL A 329 -28.53 0.90 3.84
CA VAL A 329 -28.38 1.87 2.76
C VAL A 329 -27.18 2.79 3.02
N CYS A 330 -27.08 3.35 4.23
CA CYS A 330 -25.96 4.22 4.61
C CYS A 330 -24.62 3.52 4.44
N TYR A 331 -24.47 2.29 4.94
CA TYR A 331 -23.26 1.50 4.80
C TYR A 331 -22.91 1.26 3.33
N ILE A 332 -23.87 0.74 2.55
CA ILE A 332 -23.65 0.37 1.14
C ILE A 332 -23.23 1.60 0.33
N GLU A 333 -23.92 2.72 0.48
CA GLU A 333 -23.62 3.96 -0.26
C GLU A 333 -22.27 4.55 0.17
N PHE A 334 -21.94 4.53 1.48
CA PHE A 334 -20.66 5.02 1.97
C PHE A 334 -19.49 4.20 1.44
N ILE A 335 -19.57 2.88 1.54
CA ILE A 335 -18.49 1.98 1.10
C ILE A 335 -18.31 2.04 -0.42
N ARG A 336 -19.41 2.02 -1.19
CA ARG A 336 -19.34 2.12 -2.67
C ARG A 336 -18.98 3.53 -3.15
N GLY A 337 -19.20 4.55 -2.34
CA GLY A 337 -18.88 5.95 -2.65
C GLY A 337 -17.45 6.35 -2.28
N THR A 338 -16.65 5.47 -1.66
CA THR A 338 -15.29 5.78 -1.21
C THR A 338 -14.25 4.88 -1.90
N PRO A 339 -13.03 5.39 -2.22
CA PRO A 339 -12.00 4.58 -2.87
C PRO A 339 -11.54 3.42 -1.98
N GLN A 340 -11.46 2.22 -2.54
CA GLN A 340 -11.07 1.01 -1.82
C GLN A 340 -9.68 1.12 -1.19
N MET A 341 -8.72 1.77 -1.86
CA MET A 341 -7.38 2.02 -1.32
C MET A 341 -7.42 2.81 -0.02
N VAL A 342 -8.31 3.83 0.06
CA VAL A 342 -8.50 4.62 1.29
C VAL A 342 -9.07 3.76 2.41
N GLN A 343 -10.02 2.86 2.09
CA GLN A 343 -10.58 1.92 3.06
C GLN A 343 -9.51 0.97 3.61
N ILE A 344 -8.62 0.43 2.76
CA ILE A 344 -7.50 -0.43 3.17
C ILE A 344 -6.57 0.31 4.14
N LEU A 345 -6.17 1.54 3.79
CA LEU A 345 -5.34 2.37 4.66
C LEU A 345 -6.02 2.69 5.99
N PHE A 346 -7.32 3.02 5.96
CA PHE A 346 -8.11 3.31 7.16
C PHE A 346 -8.25 2.09 8.08
N VAL A 347 -8.53 0.91 7.54
CA VAL A 347 -8.62 -0.31 8.35
C VAL A 347 -7.26 -0.65 8.95
N TYR A 348 -6.18 -0.56 8.20
CA TYR A 348 -4.85 -0.92 8.69
C TYR A 348 -4.31 0.07 9.71
N PHE A 349 -4.36 1.37 9.41
CA PHE A 349 -3.79 2.41 10.26
C PHE A 349 -4.80 2.95 11.30
N GLY A 350 -6.06 3.14 10.93
CA GLY A 350 -7.09 3.67 11.82
C GLY A 350 -7.64 2.62 12.78
N VAL A 351 -8.36 1.62 12.26
CA VAL A 351 -8.93 0.54 13.08
C VAL A 351 -7.83 -0.28 13.76
N GLY A 352 -6.69 -0.43 13.09
CA GLY A 352 -5.52 -1.10 13.62
C GLY A 352 -4.90 -0.47 14.88
N THR A 353 -5.25 0.76 15.26
CA THR A 353 -4.87 1.35 16.55
C THR A 353 -5.71 0.82 17.71
N LEU A 354 -6.95 0.41 17.43
CA LEU A 354 -7.90 -0.13 18.41
C LEU A 354 -7.70 -1.62 18.63
N ILE A 355 -7.17 -2.33 17.61
CA ILE A 355 -6.94 -3.78 17.67
C ILE A 355 -5.43 -4.02 17.75
N SER A 356 -4.96 -4.41 18.92
CA SER A 356 -3.56 -4.77 19.14
C SER A 356 -3.15 -5.91 18.19
N ASN A 357 -2.00 -5.75 17.52
CA ASN A 357 -1.41 -6.77 16.63
C ASN A 357 -2.19 -7.11 15.34
N LEU A 358 -3.09 -6.23 14.87
CA LEU A 358 -3.73 -6.42 13.57
C LEU A 358 -2.64 -6.43 12.46
N SER A 359 -2.43 -7.62 11.85
CA SER A 359 -1.44 -7.76 10.77
C SER A 359 -1.94 -7.10 9.47
N ALA A 360 -1.01 -6.69 8.61
CA ALA A 360 -1.36 -6.10 7.31
C ALA A 360 -2.22 -7.05 6.45
N LEU A 361 -1.90 -8.36 6.46
CA LEU A 361 -2.67 -9.36 5.72
C LEU A 361 -4.13 -9.43 6.22
N VAL A 362 -4.34 -9.52 7.53
CA VAL A 362 -5.70 -9.59 8.10
C VAL A 362 -6.44 -8.27 7.88
N ALA A 363 -5.77 -7.13 8.04
CA ALA A 363 -6.37 -5.81 7.76
C ALA A 363 -6.81 -5.69 6.29
N GLY A 364 -5.96 -6.14 5.36
CA GLY A 364 -6.27 -6.17 3.93
C GLY A 364 -7.47 -7.04 3.60
N ILE A 365 -7.52 -8.27 4.15
CA ILE A 365 -8.65 -9.20 3.98
C ILE A 365 -9.94 -8.57 4.52
N ILE A 366 -9.92 -7.98 5.70
CA ILE A 366 -11.09 -7.32 6.29
C ILE A 366 -11.54 -6.15 5.42
N ALA A 367 -10.62 -5.26 5.02
CA ALA A 367 -10.97 -4.09 4.23
C ALA A 367 -11.60 -4.45 2.88
N ILE A 368 -10.99 -5.41 2.16
CA ILE A 368 -11.53 -5.91 0.88
C ILE A 368 -12.86 -6.63 1.10
N GLY A 369 -12.98 -7.44 2.15
CA GLY A 369 -14.22 -8.15 2.47
C GLY A 369 -15.37 -7.21 2.85
N LEU A 370 -15.10 -6.13 3.60
CA LEU A 370 -16.08 -5.08 3.92
C LEU A 370 -16.54 -4.36 2.65
N ASN A 371 -15.61 -4.05 1.76
CA ASN A 371 -15.93 -3.45 0.46
C ASN A 371 -16.81 -4.37 -0.37
N SER A 372 -16.40 -5.63 -0.55
CA SER A 372 -17.15 -6.65 -1.28
C SER A 372 -18.56 -6.86 -0.72
N GLY A 373 -18.73 -6.83 0.61
CA GLY A 373 -20.05 -6.96 1.24
C GLY A 373 -21.07 -5.93 0.76
N ALA A 374 -20.62 -4.71 0.46
CA ALA A 374 -21.49 -3.67 -0.08
C ALA A 374 -21.91 -3.95 -1.54
N TYR A 375 -20.99 -4.47 -2.37
CA TYR A 375 -21.28 -4.86 -3.75
C TYR A 375 -22.18 -6.11 -3.81
N VAL A 376 -21.85 -7.16 -3.05
CA VAL A 376 -22.65 -8.38 -2.94
C VAL A 376 -24.09 -8.06 -2.46
N ALA A 377 -24.26 -7.15 -1.49
CA ALA A 377 -25.61 -6.74 -1.05
C ALA A 377 -26.41 -6.12 -2.17
N GLU A 378 -25.77 -5.31 -3.01
CA GLU A 378 -26.45 -4.68 -4.16
C GLU A 378 -26.74 -5.70 -5.27
N ASP A 379 -25.84 -6.65 -5.52
CA ASP A 379 -26.04 -7.73 -6.47
C ASP A 379 -27.23 -8.62 -6.06
N ILE A 380 -27.32 -8.97 -4.78
CA ILE A 380 -28.47 -9.73 -4.25
C ILE A 380 -29.76 -8.91 -4.41
N ARG A 381 -29.75 -7.63 -4.04
CA ARG A 381 -30.93 -6.75 -4.20
C ARG A 381 -31.35 -6.63 -5.67
N SER A 382 -30.41 -6.43 -6.56
CA SER A 382 -30.63 -6.31 -8.01
C SER A 382 -31.18 -7.60 -8.60
N GLY A 383 -30.60 -8.75 -8.22
CA GLY A 383 -31.07 -10.05 -8.65
C GLY A 383 -32.48 -10.37 -8.17
N ILE A 384 -32.84 -9.99 -6.94
CA ILE A 384 -34.24 -10.13 -6.46
C ILE A 384 -35.16 -9.17 -7.20
N ALA A 385 -34.73 -7.93 -7.44
CA ALA A 385 -35.54 -6.94 -8.16
C ALA A 385 -35.72 -7.23 -9.64
N SER A 386 -34.88 -8.07 -10.25
CA SER A 386 -34.97 -8.47 -11.65
C SER A 386 -36.10 -9.49 -11.93
N VAL A 387 -36.63 -10.14 -10.87
CA VAL A 387 -37.77 -11.05 -11.03
C VAL A 387 -39.06 -10.24 -11.29
N ALA A 388 -39.77 -10.55 -12.38
CA ALA A 388 -40.96 -9.84 -12.76
C ALA A 388 -42.02 -9.85 -11.65
N LYS A 389 -42.60 -8.69 -11.33
CA LYS A 389 -43.63 -8.56 -10.27
C LYS A 389 -44.82 -9.50 -10.49
N GLY A 390 -45.21 -9.77 -11.74
CA GLY A 390 -46.28 -10.71 -12.09
C GLY A 390 -46.02 -12.15 -11.58
N GLN A 391 -44.76 -12.56 -11.37
CA GLN A 391 -44.44 -13.85 -10.79
C GLN A 391 -44.85 -13.92 -9.31
N ILE A 392 -44.67 -12.83 -8.58
CA ILE A 392 -45.10 -12.73 -7.18
C ILE A 392 -46.64 -12.68 -7.11
N GLU A 393 -47.28 -11.91 -8.01
CA GLU A 393 -48.75 -11.77 -8.08
C GLU A 393 -49.40 -13.09 -8.44
N ALA A 394 -48.92 -13.81 -9.46
CA ALA A 394 -49.39 -15.15 -9.83
C ALA A 394 -49.26 -16.15 -8.68
N ALA A 395 -48.11 -16.21 -8.02
CA ALA A 395 -47.89 -17.08 -6.87
C ALA A 395 -48.88 -16.78 -5.71
N ARG A 396 -49.15 -15.49 -5.48
CA ARG A 396 -50.12 -15.04 -4.45
C ARG A 396 -51.55 -15.40 -4.84
N SER A 397 -51.93 -15.28 -6.11
CA SER A 397 -53.25 -15.67 -6.63
C SER A 397 -53.52 -17.15 -6.52
N LEU A 398 -52.44 -17.98 -6.55
CA LEU A 398 -52.50 -19.42 -6.30
C LEU A 398 -52.52 -19.76 -4.80
N GLY A 399 -52.69 -18.79 -3.89
CA GLY A 399 -52.84 -19.01 -2.46
C GLY A 399 -51.51 -19.13 -1.67
N LEU A 400 -50.36 -18.93 -2.31
CA LEU A 400 -49.10 -18.95 -1.60
C LEU A 400 -48.97 -17.73 -0.66
N SER A 401 -48.53 -17.95 0.59
CA SER A 401 -48.16 -16.84 1.45
C SER A 401 -46.95 -16.09 0.88
N GLN A 402 -46.76 -14.82 1.24
CA GLN A 402 -45.65 -14.00 0.75
C GLN A 402 -44.28 -14.71 0.95
N ALA A 403 -44.07 -15.29 2.11
CA ALA A 403 -42.82 -16.01 2.42
C ALA A 403 -42.65 -17.23 1.49
N LYS A 404 -43.71 -18.00 1.23
CA LYS A 404 -43.68 -19.13 0.29
C LYS A 404 -43.47 -18.67 -1.17
N ALA A 405 -44.11 -17.58 -1.61
CA ALA A 405 -43.89 -17.00 -2.93
C ALA A 405 -42.42 -16.57 -3.12
N TYR A 406 -41.83 -15.93 -2.13
CA TYR A 406 -40.38 -15.60 -2.17
C TYR A 406 -39.51 -16.86 -2.20
N ARG A 407 -39.76 -17.84 -1.32
CA ARG A 407 -38.92 -19.05 -1.20
C ARG A 407 -38.97 -19.95 -2.44
N TYR A 408 -40.14 -20.13 -3.02
CA TYR A 408 -40.34 -21.14 -4.07
C TYR A 408 -40.36 -20.53 -5.50
N VAL A 409 -40.62 -19.22 -5.65
CA VAL A 409 -40.73 -18.59 -6.96
C VAL A 409 -39.65 -17.53 -7.18
N VAL A 410 -39.49 -16.58 -6.23
CA VAL A 410 -38.56 -15.45 -6.42
C VAL A 410 -37.10 -15.84 -6.22
N ILE A 411 -36.78 -16.49 -5.11
CA ILE A 411 -35.35 -16.81 -4.76
C ILE A 411 -34.73 -17.74 -5.83
N PRO A 412 -35.36 -18.82 -6.30
CA PRO A 412 -34.78 -19.67 -7.35
C PRO A 412 -34.44 -18.90 -8.62
N GLN A 413 -35.35 -18.02 -9.06
CA GLN A 413 -35.15 -17.18 -10.25
C GLN A 413 -34.08 -16.10 -10.00
N ALA A 414 -34.12 -15.45 -8.83
CA ALA A 414 -33.14 -14.43 -8.46
C ALA A 414 -31.71 -15.02 -8.38
N LEU A 415 -31.54 -16.24 -7.85
CA LEU A 415 -30.23 -16.89 -7.77
C LEU A 415 -29.58 -17.08 -9.12
N LYS A 416 -30.36 -17.34 -10.20
CA LYS A 416 -29.82 -17.43 -11.56
C LYS A 416 -29.20 -16.12 -12.05
N ASN A 417 -29.74 -14.98 -11.59
CA ASN A 417 -29.24 -13.64 -11.91
C ASN A 417 -28.15 -13.17 -10.95
N ILE A 418 -28.20 -13.60 -9.69
CA ILE A 418 -27.19 -13.26 -8.66
C ILE A 418 -25.88 -14.00 -8.91
N TRP A 419 -25.92 -15.27 -9.32
CA TRP A 419 -24.73 -16.10 -9.48
C TRP A 419 -23.67 -15.52 -10.42
N PRO A 420 -24.01 -15.06 -11.64
CA PRO A 420 -23.02 -14.43 -12.52
C PRO A 420 -22.41 -13.16 -11.92
N ALA A 421 -23.18 -12.36 -11.18
CA ALA A 421 -22.72 -11.16 -10.51
C ALA A 421 -21.71 -11.50 -9.41
N LEU A 422 -22.02 -12.49 -8.55
CA LEU A 422 -21.09 -12.99 -7.53
C LEU A 422 -19.81 -13.57 -8.14
N GLY A 423 -19.93 -14.27 -9.28
CA GLY A 423 -18.77 -14.77 -10.00
C GLY A 423 -17.86 -13.64 -10.51
N ASN A 424 -18.45 -12.57 -11.04
CA ASN A 424 -17.71 -11.39 -11.46
C ASN A 424 -17.07 -10.65 -10.27
N GLU A 425 -17.76 -10.57 -9.15
CA GLU A 425 -17.22 -10.00 -7.91
C GLU A 425 -15.96 -10.77 -7.45
N PHE A 426 -16.00 -12.11 -7.49
CA PHE A 426 -14.84 -12.93 -7.17
C PHE A 426 -13.61 -12.61 -8.06
N ILE A 427 -13.85 -12.46 -9.38
CA ILE A 427 -12.79 -12.09 -10.34
C ILE A 427 -12.27 -10.67 -10.05
N THR A 428 -13.14 -9.76 -9.66
CA THR A 428 -12.77 -8.38 -9.30
C THR A 428 -11.90 -8.37 -8.06
N LEU A 429 -12.28 -9.08 -7.00
CA LEU A 429 -11.50 -9.16 -5.76
C LEU A 429 -10.10 -9.77 -5.96
N LEU A 430 -9.96 -10.72 -6.90
CA LEU A 430 -8.65 -11.26 -7.26
C LEU A 430 -7.70 -10.17 -7.79
N LYS A 431 -8.21 -9.22 -8.57
CA LYS A 431 -7.42 -8.08 -9.07
C LYS A 431 -7.21 -7.02 -7.98
N ASP A 432 -8.24 -6.72 -7.20
CA ASP A 432 -8.24 -5.70 -6.17
C ASP A 432 -7.36 -6.08 -4.97
N SER A 433 -7.05 -7.39 -4.80
CA SER A 433 -6.05 -7.84 -3.84
C SER A 433 -4.68 -7.18 -4.04
N SER A 434 -4.37 -6.70 -5.26
CA SER A 434 -3.13 -5.98 -5.54
C SER A 434 -2.99 -4.66 -4.77
N LEU A 435 -4.10 -4.05 -4.35
CA LEU A 435 -4.10 -2.80 -3.60
C LEU A 435 -3.50 -2.92 -2.20
N VAL A 436 -3.47 -4.13 -1.61
CA VAL A 436 -2.91 -4.32 -0.27
C VAL A 436 -1.37 -4.30 -0.25
N SER A 437 -0.72 -4.27 -1.43
CA SER A 437 0.72 -4.05 -1.53
C SER A 437 1.16 -2.75 -0.86
N VAL A 438 0.30 -1.72 -0.87
CA VAL A 438 0.57 -0.41 -0.26
C VAL A 438 0.82 -0.47 1.25
N ILE A 439 0.20 -1.43 1.93
CA ILE A 439 0.39 -1.70 3.37
C ILE A 439 1.40 -2.83 3.65
N GLY A 440 2.15 -3.25 2.62
CA GLY A 440 3.23 -4.22 2.75
C GLY A 440 2.81 -5.69 2.73
N VAL A 441 1.61 -6.02 2.25
CA VAL A 441 1.18 -7.41 2.07
C VAL A 441 1.87 -8.01 0.85
N THR A 442 2.49 -9.17 1.00
CA THR A 442 3.39 -9.81 0.03
C THR A 442 2.66 -10.61 -1.06
N GLU A 443 1.59 -10.05 -1.62
CA GLU A 443 0.84 -10.61 -2.74
C GLU A 443 1.57 -10.41 -4.09
N LEU A 444 0.94 -10.76 -5.20
CA LEU A 444 1.60 -10.82 -6.52
C LEU A 444 2.18 -9.48 -6.99
N MET A 445 1.48 -8.35 -6.78
CA MET A 445 2.00 -7.04 -7.17
C MET A 445 3.19 -6.62 -6.32
N TYR A 446 3.12 -6.84 -5.00
CA TYR A 446 4.25 -6.60 -4.09
C TYR A 446 5.49 -7.41 -4.49
N GLN A 447 5.32 -8.70 -4.81
CA GLN A 447 6.43 -9.55 -5.28
C GLN A 447 7.00 -9.05 -6.62
N THR A 448 6.14 -8.54 -7.49
CA THR A 448 6.56 -7.93 -8.75
C THR A 448 7.41 -6.69 -8.52
N GLU A 449 7.04 -5.82 -7.60
CA GLU A 449 7.82 -4.63 -7.21
C GLU A 449 9.18 -5.01 -6.62
N LEU A 450 9.25 -6.06 -5.80
CA LEU A 450 10.52 -6.60 -5.29
C LEU A 450 11.43 -7.08 -6.42
N ILE A 451 10.88 -7.76 -7.44
CA ILE A 451 11.65 -8.22 -8.60
C ILE A 451 12.14 -7.01 -9.41
N GLN A 452 11.31 -5.98 -9.61
CA GLN A 452 11.72 -4.74 -10.28
C GLN A 452 12.93 -4.10 -9.58
N THR A 453 12.86 -3.95 -8.24
CA THR A 453 13.95 -3.40 -7.44
C THR A 453 15.22 -4.25 -7.55
N SER A 454 15.07 -5.56 -7.40
CA SER A 454 16.21 -6.49 -7.40
C SER A 454 16.88 -6.62 -8.78
N THR A 455 16.15 -6.34 -9.88
CA THR A 455 16.65 -6.54 -11.24
C THR A 455 16.92 -5.25 -11.99
N TYR A 456 16.50 -4.10 -11.47
CA TYR A 456 16.45 -2.82 -12.16
C TYR A 456 15.67 -2.86 -13.49
N ARG A 457 14.80 -3.87 -13.67
CA ARG A 457 13.94 -4.07 -14.86
C ARG A 457 12.51 -3.66 -14.52
N GLY A 458 12.03 -2.57 -15.10
CA GLY A 458 10.69 -2.07 -14.82
C GLY A 458 9.58 -2.83 -15.55
N VAL A 459 9.72 -3.04 -16.87
CA VAL A 459 8.62 -3.52 -17.73
C VAL A 459 8.41 -5.02 -17.65
N LEU A 460 9.48 -5.81 -17.73
CA LEU A 460 9.39 -7.27 -17.87
C LEU A 460 8.70 -7.95 -16.68
N PRO A 461 9.02 -7.62 -15.40
CA PRO A 461 8.28 -8.19 -14.27
C PRO A 461 6.79 -7.82 -14.28
N LEU A 462 6.42 -6.60 -14.68
CA LEU A 462 5.02 -6.18 -14.82
C LEU A 462 4.30 -6.95 -15.91
N PHE A 463 4.95 -7.18 -17.05
CA PHE A 463 4.39 -7.97 -18.13
C PHE A 463 4.12 -9.41 -17.69
N ILE A 464 5.05 -10.02 -16.96
CA ILE A 464 4.87 -11.37 -16.40
C ILE A 464 3.70 -11.38 -15.41
N ALA A 465 3.64 -10.40 -14.49
CA ALA A 465 2.53 -10.29 -13.55
C ALA A 465 1.19 -10.14 -14.27
N MET A 466 1.12 -9.32 -15.32
CA MET A 466 -0.08 -9.16 -16.15
C MET A 466 -0.52 -10.50 -16.77
N ILE A 467 0.41 -11.29 -17.29
CA ILE A 467 0.10 -12.63 -17.83
C ILE A 467 -0.40 -13.56 -16.72
N ILE A 468 0.22 -13.53 -15.53
CA ILE A 468 -0.21 -14.34 -14.39
C ILE A 468 -1.63 -13.97 -13.96
N TYR A 469 -1.94 -12.67 -13.77
CA TYR A 469 -3.29 -12.22 -13.46
C TYR A 469 -4.29 -12.63 -14.54
N PHE A 470 -3.92 -12.51 -15.82
CA PHE A 470 -4.76 -12.96 -16.92
C PHE A 470 -5.05 -14.47 -16.84
N ILE A 471 -4.04 -15.30 -16.62
CA ILE A 471 -4.23 -16.76 -16.49
C ILE A 471 -5.15 -17.07 -15.30
N MET A 472 -4.91 -16.45 -14.14
CA MET A 472 -5.74 -16.66 -12.95
C MET A 472 -7.20 -16.27 -13.19
N THR A 473 -7.44 -15.07 -13.73
CA THR A 473 -8.80 -14.58 -14.00
C THR A 473 -9.48 -15.35 -15.11
N PHE A 474 -8.75 -15.70 -16.18
CA PHE A 474 -9.28 -16.52 -17.29
C PHE A 474 -9.69 -17.90 -16.81
N THR A 475 -8.85 -18.58 -16.04
CA THR A 475 -9.14 -19.90 -15.49
C THR A 475 -10.37 -19.86 -14.59
N LEU A 476 -10.42 -18.87 -13.69
CA LEU A 476 -11.55 -18.66 -12.79
C LEU A 476 -12.84 -18.37 -13.56
N THR A 477 -12.79 -17.50 -14.58
CA THR A 477 -13.94 -17.21 -15.46
C THR A 477 -14.46 -18.47 -16.15
N ARG A 478 -13.56 -19.32 -16.67
CA ARG A 478 -13.97 -20.59 -17.31
C ARG A 478 -14.64 -21.53 -16.33
N LEU A 479 -14.12 -21.62 -15.13
CA LEU A 479 -14.67 -22.45 -14.05
C LEU A 479 -16.07 -21.94 -13.66
N LEU A 480 -16.23 -20.66 -13.43
CA LEU A 480 -17.52 -20.05 -13.07
C LEU A 480 -18.57 -20.21 -14.17
N ASN A 481 -18.19 -20.01 -15.44
CA ASN A 481 -19.08 -20.21 -16.59
C ASN A 481 -19.50 -21.69 -16.75
N TYR A 482 -18.62 -22.63 -16.41
CA TYR A 482 -18.97 -24.05 -16.39
C TYR A 482 -20.09 -24.34 -15.36
N PHE A 483 -19.95 -23.85 -14.12
CA PHE A 483 -20.97 -23.98 -13.11
C PHE A 483 -22.28 -23.27 -13.47
N GLU A 484 -22.19 -22.06 -14.03
CA GLU A 484 -23.36 -21.31 -14.49
C GLU A 484 -24.16 -22.07 -15.55
N ARG A 485 -23.50 -22.65 -16.57
CA ARG A 485 -24.14 -23.48 -17.60
C ARG A 485 -24.85 -24.66 -17.00
N ARG A 486 -24.20 -25.33 -16.03
CA ARG A 486 -24.78 -26.51 -15.35
C ARG A 486 -26.05 -26.17 -14.55
N MET A 487 -26.09 -24.98 -13.93
CA MET A 487 -27.29 -24.50 -13.22
C MET A 487 -28.42 -24.13 -14.14
N LYS A 488 -28.12 -23.63 -15.37
CA LYS A 488 -29.16 -23.30 -16.38
C LYS A 488 -29.72 -24.51 -17.12
N HIS A 489 -28.99 -25.63 -17.15
CA HIS A 489 -29.42 -26.84 -17.85
C HIS A 489 -30.29 -27.78 -17.02
N ASN A 490 -30.41 -27.57 -15.70
CA ASN A 490 -31.25 -28.37 -14.82
C ASN A 490 -32.71 -27.85 -14.68
N ASP A 491 -33.17 -27.10 -15.67
CA ASP A 491 -34.58 -26.69 -15.88
C ASP A 491 -35.15 -27.44 -17.11
#